data_39a1974964b858853d61d9619e7fa8ce
#
_entry.id   39a1974964b858853d61d9619e7fa8ce
#
_cell.length_a   1.000
_cell.length_b   1.000
_cell.length_c   1.000
_cell.angle_alpha   90.00
_cell.angle_beta   90.00
_cell.angle_gamma   90.00
#
_symmetry.space_group_name_H-M   'P 1'
#
loop_
_entity.id
_entity.type
_entity.pdbx_description
1 polymer ?
#
loop_
_entity_poly.entity_id
_entity_poly.type
_entity_poly.pdbx_seq_one_letter_code
_entity_poly.pdbx_strand_id
1 'polypeptide(L)'
;MLLLGIIGLAGSGKTTYAKGKKFETYSFLSPVEIICAYILGEKLEKDKTYEVCLEGIGLDFSNNEGVNLTMNPGALTKCTGRELLQYVGTDYIVKHYGKHFHKRVWVSMLMTMVYANITENIVTVDDVMYQHEVDVLSTLTLIVTDGVKPLGHKSEKLASKMTKAFRNGTFAKKYPNVKVVYNREIEGKIYWSDYRFYPSVGELFPEEGKV
;
A
#
# COMPACT_ATOMS: atom_id res chain seq x y z
N MET A 1 1.97 8.26 -18.67
CA MET A 1 2.43 7.94 -17.29
C MET A 1 2.15 6.48 -17.00
N LEU A 2 3.11 5.76 -16.42
CA LEU A 2 2.97 4.37 -15.97
C LEU A 2 2.92 4.35 -14.44
N LEU A 3 1.85 3.77 -13.88
CA LEU A 3 1.71 3.51 -12.45
C LEU A 3 2.07 2.05 -12.17
N LEU A 4 3.19 1.84 -11.48
CA LEU A 4 3.68 0.51 -11.12
C LEU A 4 3.26 0.19 -9.69
N GLY A 5 2.25 -0.67 -9.52
CA GLY A 5 1.83 -1.13 -8.21
C GLY A 5 2.71 -2.24 -7.66
N ILE A 6 2.95 -2.21 -6.36
CA ILE A 6 3.67 -3.27 -5.63
C ILE A 6 2.77 -3.80 -4.53
N ILE A 7 2.53 -5.10 -4.55
CA ILE A 7 1.73 -5.81 -3.55
C ILE A 7 2.55 -6.96 -2.93
N GLY A 8 2.28 -7.28 -1.67
CA GLY A 8 2.90 -8.39 -0.97
C GLY A 8 2.51 -8.37 0.51
N LEU A 9 2.81 -9.44 1.23
CA LEU A 9 2.58 -9.52 2.67
C LEU A 9 3.43 -8.51 3.45
N ALA A 10 3.03 -8.18 4.67
CA ALA A 10 3.87 -7.38 5.57
C ALA A 10 5.22 -8.09 5.76
N GLY A 11 6.31 -7.34 5.73
CA GLY A 11 7.67 -7.90 5.81
C GLY A 11 8.21 -8.53 4.51
N SER A 12 7.46 -8.56 3.40
CA SER A 12 7.96 -9.12 2.14
C SER A 12 9.00 -8.25 1.41
N GLY A 13 9.33 -7.06 1.92
CA GLY A 13 10.33 -6.17 1.32
C GLY A 13 9.81 -5.25 0.22
N LYS A 14 8.50 -5.00 0.14
CA LYS A 14 7.88 -4.08 -0.86
C LYS A 14 8.58 -2.73 -0.97
N THR A 15 8.71 -2.04 0.15
CA THR A 15 9.33 -0.71 0.20
C THR A 15 10.82 -0.74 -0.19
N THR A 16 11.54 -1.79 0.19
CA THR A 16 12.94 -2.00 -0.22
C THR A 16 13.03 -2.19 -1.72
N TYR A 17 12.14 -2.99 -2.29
CA TYR A 17 12.08 -3.21 -3.74
C TYR A 17 11.74 -1.90 -4.49
N ALA A 18 10.74 -1.14 -4.02
CA ALA A 18 10.35 0.14 -4.60
C ALA A 18 11.52 1.12 -4.62
N LYS A 19 12.18 1.31 -3.49
CA LYS A 19 13.36 2.20 -3.36
C LYS A 19 14.50 1.79 -4.29
N GLY A 20 14.71 0.49 -4.50
CA GLY A 20 15.73 -0.03 -5.42
C GLY A 20 15.47 0.28 -6.90
N LYS A 21 14.23 0.63 -7.28
CA LYS A 21 13.88 0.99 -8.67
C LYS A 21 14.26 2.42 -9.03
N LYS A 22 14.60 3.28 -8.07
CA LYS A 22 14.94 4.70 -8.27
C LYS A 22 13.82 5.54 -8.90
N PHE A 23 12.58 5.06 -8.89
CA PHE A 23 11.41 5.80 -9.31
C PHE A 23 10.79 6.54 -8.12
N GLU A 24 10.09 7.62 -8.40
CA GLU A 24 9.30 8.30 -7.38
C GLU A 24 8.25 7.32 -6.82
N THR A 25 8.19 7.23 -5.49
CA THR A 25 7.36 6.24 -4.81
C THR A 25 6.31 6.91 -3.95
N TYR A 26 5.06 6.53 -4.17
CA TYR A 26 3.90 6.95 -3.42
C TYR A 26 3.23 5.76 -2.73
N SER A 27 2.33 6.08 -1.80
CA SER A 27 1.48 5.14 -1.09
C SER A 27 0.02 5.60 -1.20
N PHE A 28 -0.94 4.68 -1.24
CA PHE A 28 -2.35 5.05 -1.10
C PHE A 28 -2.66 5.70 0.26
N LEU A 29 -1.78 5.51 1.24
CA LEU A 29 -1.85 6.21 2.54
C LEU A 29 -1.25 7.63 2.50
N SER A 30 -0.47 7.99 1.47
CA SER A 30 0.18 9.31 1.42
C SER A 30 -0.79 10.49 1.61
N PRO A 31 -1.98 10.53 0.98
CA PRO A 31 -2.95 11.59 1.23
C PRO A 31 -3.42 11.64 2.69
N VAL A 32 -3.62 10.47 3.31
CA VAL A 32 -4.03 10.37 4.72
C VAL A 32 -2.92 10.85 5.64
N GLU A 33 -1.68 10.46 5.37
CA GLU A 33 -0.50 10.89 6.15
C GLU A 33 -0.32 12.41 6.10
N ILE A 34 -0.57 13.04 4.95
CA ILE A 34 -0.55 14.50 4.80
C ILE A 34 -1.64 15.15 5.66
N ILE A 35 -2.88 14.67 5.59
CA ILE A 35 -3.98 15.19 6.42
C ILE A 35 -3.66 15.04 7.90
N CYS A 36 -3.16 13.89 8.33
CA CYS A 36 -2.75 13.68 9.72
C CYS A 36 -1.62 14.63 10.15
N ALA A 37 -0.64 14.88 9.27
CA ALA A 37 0.43 15.83 9.57
C ALA A 37 -0.11 17.28 9.75
N TYR A 38 -1.10 17.68 8.94
CA TYR A 38 -1.79 18.97 9.13
C TYR A 38 -2.57 19.03 10.45
N ILE A 39 -3.26 17.94 10.83
CA ILE A 39 -3.97 17.85 12.11
C ILE A 39 -3.00 18.00 13.28
N LEU A 40 -1.83 17.40 13.19
CA LEU A 40 -0.82 17.40 14.25
C LEU A 40 0.05 18.66 14.26
N GLY A 41 0.14 19.40 13.17
CA GLY A 41 1.11 20.48 12.98
C GLY A 41 2.56 19.99 12.89
N GLU A 42 2.77 18.67 12.80
CA GLU A 42 4.08 18.02 12.69
C GLU A 42 3.98 16.75 11.82
N LYS A 43 5.16 16.21 11.43
CA LYS A 43 5.21 14.95 10.68
C LYS A 43 4.67 13.81 11.54
N LEU A 44 3.79 13.00 10.95
CA LEU A 44 3.24 11.82 11.60
C LEU A 44 4.31 10.73 11.81
N GLU A 45 4.40 10.23 13.03
CA GLU A 45 5.16 9.03 13.39
C GLU A 45 4.20 7.95 13.88
N LYS A 46 4.20 6.78 13.23
CA LYS A 46 3.17 5.74 13.41
C LYS A 46 3.05 5.21 14.84
N ASP A 47 4.15 5.13 15.56
CA ASP A 47 4.21 4.54 16.90
C ASP A 47 4.27 5.60 18.03
N LYS A 48 4.34 6.89 17.68
CA LYS A 48 4.27 8.02 18.64
C LYS A 48 2.82 8.24 19.08
N THR A 49 2.63 8.57 20.36
CA THR A 49 1.34 8.93 20.93
C THR A 49 1.11 10.43 20.82
N TYR A 50 -0.09 10.82 20.42
CA TYR A 50 -0.54 12.19 20.25
C TYR A 50 -1.79 12.45 21.08
N GLU A 51 -2.04 13.71 21.41
CA GLU A 51 -3.29 14.18 21.99
C GLU A 51 -4.04 14.99 20.93
N VAL A 52 -5.16 14.46 20.44
CA VAL A 52 -5.92 15.02 19.31
C VAL A 52 -7.40 15.07 19.65
N CYS A 53 -8.06 16.16 19.29
CA CYS A 53 -9.53 16.24 19.33
C CYS A 53 -10.12 15.53 18.12
N LEU A 54 -10.30 14.21 18.20
CA LEU A 54 -10.81 13.41 17.09
C LEU A 54 -12.23 13.84 16.66
N GLU A 55 -13.09 14.18 17.60
CA GLU A 55 -14.47 14.62 17.30
C GLU A 55 -14.52 16.01 16.66
N GLY A 56 -13.46 16.82 16.85
CA GLY A 56 -13.32 18.14 16.24
C GLY A 56 -12.85 18.11 14.78
N ILE A 57 -12.38 16.96 14.28
CA ILE A 57 -11.92 16.83 12.90
C ILE A 57 -13.11 16.90 11.96
N GLY A 58 -13.07 17.86 11.03
CA GLY A 58 -13.99 17.96 9.90
C GLY A 58 -13.22 17.88 8.58
N LEU A 59 -13.57 16.92 7.72
CA LEU A 59 -13.02 16.76 6.37
C LEU A 59 -14.14 16.98 5.37
N ASP A 60 -13.96 17.96 4.49
CA ASP A 60 -14.91 18.23 3.42
C ASP A 60 -14.23 17.98 2.04
N PHE A 61 -14.82 17.08 1.28
CA PHE A 61 -14.39 16.65 -0.05
C PHE A 61 -15.26 17.23 -1.17
N SER A 62 -16.07 18.24 -0.88
CA SER A 62 -17.02 18.81 -1.87
C SER A 62 -16.33 19.57 -2.98
N ASN A 63 -15.13 20.08 -2.76
CA ASN A 63 -14.34 20.80 -3.75
C ASN A 63 -13.42 19.86 -4.51
N ASN A 64 -13.41 19.95 -5.85
CA ASN A 64 -12.51 19.17 -6.70
C ASN A 64 -11.01 19.54 -6.54
N GLU A 65 -10.71 20.55 -5.73
CA GLU A 65 -9.36 21.09 -5.51
C GLU A 65 -8.60 20.43 -4.36
N GLY A 66 -9.28 19.57 -3.58
CA GLY A 66 -8.64 18.90 -2.43
C GLY A 66 -9.58 18.63 -1.27
N VAL A 67 -9.01 18.53 -0.08
CA VAL A 67 -9.74 18.34 1.17
C VAL A 67 -9.68 19.62 2.01
N ASN A 68 -10.82 20.15 2.37
CA ASN A 68 -10.90 21.20 3.38
C ASN A 68 -10.89 20.56 4.76
N LEU A 69 -9.90 20.89 5.56
CA LEU A 69 -9.76 20.44 6.93
C LEU A 69 -10.24 21.55 7.88
N THR A 70 -11.13 21.21 8.78
CA THR A 70 -11.51 22.06 9.92
C THR A 70 -11.17 21.34 11.21
N MET A 71 -10.72 22.13 12.22
CA MET A 71 -10.42 21.62 13.55
C MET A 71 -11.26 22.41 14.56
N ASN A 72 -12.28 21.78 15.11
CA ASN A 72 -13.09 22.37 16.17
C ASN A 72 -12.53 21.99 17.55
N PRO A 73 -12.60 22.90 18.54
CA PRO A 73 -12.20 22.58 19.89
C PRO A 73 -13.10 21.50 20.50
N GLY A 74 -12.53 20.62 21.30
CA GLY A 74 -13.24 19.55 21.99
C GLY A 74 -12.32 18.77 22.92
N ALA A 75 -12.81 17.64 23.43
CA ALA A 75 -12.04 16.79 24.32
C ALA A 75 -10.84 16.14 23.58
N LEU A 76 -9.66 16.23 24.18
CA LEU A 76 -8.47 15.58 23.66
C LEU A 76 -8.52 14.07 23.92
N THR A 77 -8.21 13.29 22.89
CA THR A 77 -8.08 11.84 22.94
C THR A 77 -6.62 11.46 22.71
N LYS A 78 -6.09 10.58 23.55
CA LYS A 78 -4.77 9.99 23.32
C LYS A 78 -4.89 8.88 22.28
N CYS A 79 -4.12 9.01 21.20
CA CYS A 79 -4.05 7.99 20.16
C CYS A 79 -2.64 7.88 19.58
N THR A 80 -2.28 6.71 19.09
CA THR A 80 -1.04 6.53 18.31
C THR A 80 -1.21 7.08 16.90
N GLY A 81 -0.11 7.34 16.20
CA GLY A 81 -0.18 7.74 14.80
C GLY A 81 -0.88 6.71 13.91
N ARG A 82 -0.79 5.41 14.23
CA ARG A 82 -1.53 4.34 13.53
C ARG A 82 -3.04 4.46 13.74
N GLU A 83 -3.47 4.74 14.97
CA GLU A 83 -4.89 4.93 15.29
C GLU A 83 -5.44 6.20 14.64
N LEU A 84 -4.65 7.28 14.59
CA LEU A 84 -5.03 8.49 13.85
C LEU A 84 -5.17 8.23 12.36
N LEU A 85 -4.21 7.51 11.73
CA LEU A 85 -4.31 7.09 10.33
C LEU A 85 -5.57 6.23 10.08
N GLN A 86 -5.87 5.28 10.97
CA GLN A 86 -7.06 4.45 10.89
C GLN A 86 -8.33 5.30 10.99
N TYR A 87 -8.37 6.21 11.96
CA TYR A 87 -9.52 7.10 12.17
C TYR A 87 -9.76 7.97 10.94
N VAL A 88 -8.76 8.75 10.50
CA VAL A 88 -8.88 9.65 9.34
C VAL A 88 -9.11 8.87 8.05
N GLY A 89 -8.31 7.82 7.83
CA GLY A 89 -8.31 7.07 6.57
C GLY A 89 -9.53 6.17 6.38
N THR A 90 -10.17 5.73 7.45
CA THR A 90 -11.25 4.76 7.36
C THR A 90 -12.48 5.16 8.17
N ASP A 91 -12.33 5.32 9.49
CA ASP A 91 -13.48 5.40 10.37
C ASP A 91 -14.30 6.67 10.14
N TYR A 92 -13.62 7.82 10.04
CA TYR A 92 -14.24 9.10 9.73
C TYR A 92 -14.96 9.05 8.36
N ILE A 93 -14.25 8.61 7.32
CA ILE A 93 -14.82 8.58 5.96
C ILE A 93 -16.00 7.63 5.86
N VAL A 94 -15.91 6.44 6.45
CA VAL A 94 -17.02 5.47 6.43
C VAL A 94 -18.23 5.99 7.19
N LYS A 95 -18.00 6.67 8.33
CA LYS A 95 -19.07 7.24 9.16
C LYS A 95 -19.81 8.39 8.46
N HIS A 96 -19.08 9.30 7.81
CA HIS A 96 -19.66 10.54 7.27
C HIS A 96 -20.04 10.45 5.79
N TYR A 97 -19.33 9.63 4.98
CA TYR A 97 -19.49 9.55 3.53
C TYR A 97 -19.82 8.14 3.03
N GLY A 98 -19.72 7.14 3.88
CA GLY A 98 -20.06 5.75 3.55
C GLY A 98 -18.94 4.97 2.86
N LYS A 99 -19.12 3.64 2.81
CA LYS A 99 -18.11 2.68 2.34
C LYS A 99 -17.76 2.83 0.86
N HIS A 100 -18.68 3.26 0.02
CA HIS A 100 -18.43 3.43 -1.42
C HIS A 100 -17.52 4.62 -1.69
N PHE A 101 -17.72 5.72 -0.96
CA PHE A 101 -16.87 6.89 -1.05
C PHE A 101 -15.47 6.58 -0.54
N HIS A 102 -15.34 5.91 0.61
CA HIS A 102 -14.07 5.47 1.17
C HIS A 102 -13.19 4.72 0.16
N LYS A 103 -13.77 3.83 -0.65
CA LYS A 103 -13.01 3.05 -1.66
C LYS A 103 -12.40 3.90 -2.78
N ARG A 104 -12.91 5.08 -3.02
CA ARG A 104 -12.53 5.94 -4.16
C ARG A 104 -11.73 7.16 -3.76
N VAL A 105 -12.01 7.73 -2.60
CA VAL A 105 -11.45 9.03 -2.20
C VAL A 105 -9.92 9.01 -2.17
N TRP A 106 -9.31 8.01 -1.55
CA TRP A 106 -7.86 7.95 -1.43
C TRP A 106 -7.16 7.66 -2.75
N VAL A 107 -7.76 6.82 -3.59
CA VAL A 107 -7.30 6.60 -4.96
C VAL A 107 -7.35 7.90 -5.75
N SER A 108 -8.47 8.63 -5.70
CA SER A 108 -8.62 9.91 -6.40
C SER A 108 -7.62 10.95 -5.90
N MET A 109 -7.41 11.06 -4.59
CA MET A 109 -6.45 12.00 -4.00
C MET A 109 -5.00 11.64 -4.36
N LEU A 110 -4.64 10.35 -4.31
CA LEU A 110 -3.33 9.92 -4.75
C LEU A 110 -3.09 10.28 -6.21
N MET A 111 -4.07 10.02 -7.08
CA MET A 111 -3.96 10.36 -8.49
C MET A 111 -3.77 11.87 -8.69
N THR A 112 -4.52 12.70 -7.98
CA THR A 112 -4.35 14.16 -8.01
C THR A 112 -2.94 14.57 -7.57
N MET A 113 -2.43 14.01 -6.47
CA MET A 113 -1.07 14.27 -5.99
C MET A 113 -0.01 13.86 -7.01
N VAL A 114 -0.15 12.67 -7.58
CA VAL A 114 0.77 12.16 -8.59
C VAL A 114 0.76 13.06 -9.83
N TYR A 115 -0.40 13.44 -10.35
CA TYR A 115 -0.51 14.31 -11.52
C TYR A 115 0.03 15.73 -11.27
N ALA A 116 -0.14 16.25 -10.06
CA ALA A 116 0.35 17.60 -9.72
C ALA A 116 1.86 17.67 -9.54
N ASN A 117 2.51 16.58 -9.14
CA ASN A 117 3.93 16.58 -8.77
C ASN A 117 4.82 15.77 -9.75
N ILE A 118 4.26 15.27 -10.82
CA ILE A 118 4.97 14.34 -11.69
C ILE A 118 6.11 15.01 -12.43
N THR A 119 7.32 14.56 -12.18
CA THR A 119 8.52 14.90 -12.92
C THR A 119 8.97 13.76 -13.85
N GLU A 120 8.48 12.55 -13.60
CA GLU A 120 8.86 11.33 -14.30
C GLU A 120 7.65 10.66 -14.99
N ASN A 121 7.90 9.93 -16.06
CA ASN A 121 6.87 9.16 -16.77
C ASN A 121 6.48 7.86 -16.06
N ILE A 122 7.20 7.49 -15.00
CA ILE A 122 7.02 6.23 -14.26
C ILE A 122 6.97 6.53 -12.76
N VAL A 123 5.92 6.08 -12.10
CA VAL A 123 5.70 6.24 -10.66
C VAL A 123 5.42 4.88 -10.05
N THR A 124 5.96 4.63 -8.88
CA THR A 124 5.72 3.41 -8.11
C THR A 124 4.74 3.65 -6.97
N VAL A 125 3.83 2.71 -6.73
CA VAL A 125 2.94 2.68 -5.55
C VAL A 125 3.21 1.41 -4.77
N ASP A 126 3.74 1.52 -3.54
CA ASP A 126 4.37 0.41 -2.81
C ASP A 126 3.48 -0.30 -1.77
N ASP A 127 2.24 0.12 -1.58
CA ASP A 127 1.32 -0.39 -0.55
C ASP A 127 -0.05 -0.81 -1.09
N VAL A 128 -0.11 -1.34 -2.28
CA VAL A 128 -1.36 -1.85 -2.87
C VAL A 128 -1.98 -2.93 -1.99
N MET A 129 -3.21 -2.73 -1.55
CA MET A 129 -3.91 -3.62 -0.61
C MET A 129 -5.25 -4.12 -1.13
N TYR A 130 -5.94 -3.34 -1.97
CA TYR A 130 -7.31 -3.61 -2.37
C TYR A 130 -7.47 -3.70 -3.89
N GLN A 131 -8.49 -4.43 -4.35
CA GLN A 131 -8.77 -4.59 -5.78
C GLN A 131 -9.01 -3.26 -6.49
N HIS A 132 -9.76 -2.34 -5.89
CA HIS A 132 -10.03 -1.04 -6.49
C HIS A 132 -8.80 -0.13 -6.62
N GLU A 133 -7.74 -0.40 -5.88
CA GLU A 133 -6.42 0.23 -6.04
C GLU A 133 -5.68 -0.38 -7.24
N VAL A 134 -5.80 -1.70 -7.42
CA VAL A 134 -5.22 -2.40 -8.59
C VAL A 134 -5.82 -1.87 -9.89
N ASP A 135 -7.12 -1.56 -9.90
CA ASP A 135 -7.87 -1.18 -11.11
C ASP A 135 -7.36 0.14 -11.75
N VAL A 136 -6.63 0.96 -11.00
CA VAL A 136 -6.04 2.23 -11.49
C VAL A 136 -4.56 2.12 -11.86
N LEU A 137 -3.94 0.97 -11.65
CA LEU A 137 -2.52 0.75 -11.92
C LEU A 137 -2.29 0.24 -13.34
N SER A 138 -1.18 0.69 -13.95
CA SER A 138 -0.76 0.21 -15.27
C SER A 138 -0.24 -1.22 -15.22
N THR A 139 0.49 -1.55 -14.16
CA THR A 139 1.01 -2.90 -13.89
C THR A 139 1.02 -3.18 -12.40
N LEU A 140 1.01 -4.46 -12.02
CA LEU A 140 1.13 -4.90 -10.65
C LEU A 140 2.27 -5.89 -10.50
N THR A 141 3.07 -5.73 -9.45
CA THR A 141 4.15 -6.65 -9.09
C THR A 141 3.86 -7.25 -7.72
N LEU A 142 3.76 -8.58 -7.65
CA LEU A 142 3.67 -9.31 -6.38
C LEU A 142 5.07 -9.62 -5.86
N ILE A 143 5.35 -9.18 -4.64
CA ILE A 143 6.57 -9.58 -3.93
C ILE A 143 6.26 -10.79 -3.04
N VAL A 144 6.99 -11.87 -3.28
CA VAL A 144 6.92 -13.10 -2.49
C VAL A 144 8.22 -13.30 -1.73
N THR A 145 8.13 -13.72 -0.49
CA THR A 145 9.28 -13.99 0.39
C THR A 145 9.02 -15.27 1.18
N ASP A 146 10.07 -16.06 1.40
CA ASP A 146 9.98 -17.24 2.26
C ASP A 146 9.81 -16.86 3.74
N GLY A 147 9.15 -17.72 4.48
CA GLY A 147 8.95 -17.54 5.92
C GLY A 147 7.92 -16.50 6.32
N VAL A 148 7.55 -15.58 5.42
CA VAL A 148 6.54 -14.55 5.71
C VAL A 148 5.14 -15.15 5.67
N LYS A 149 4.42 -15.02 6.79
CA LYS A 149 3.03 -15.45 6.95
C LYS A 149 2.11 -14.23 7.01
N PRO A 150 0.85 -14.36 6.51
CA PRO A 150 -0.13 -13.30 6.68
C PRO A 150 -0.39 -12.99 8.15
N LEU A 151 -0.45 -11.72 8.50
CA LEU A 151 -0.81 -11.28 9.85
C LEU A 151 -2.33 -11.39 10.14
N GLY A 152 -3.13 -11.79 9.15
CA GLY A 152 -4.58 -11.90 9.27
C GLY A 152 -5.34 -10.59 9.12
N HIS A 153 -4.66 -9.49 8.84
CA HIS A 153 -5.28 -8.20 8.60
C HIS A 153 -6.11 -8.19 7.31
N LYS A 154 -7.21 -7.43 7.31
CA LYS A 154 -8.08 -7.30 6.13
C LYS A 154 -7.34 -6.74 4.92
N SER A 155 -6.38 -5.84 5.14
CA SER A 155 -5.51 -5.23 4.11
C SER A 155 -4.60 -6.24 3.40
N GLU A 156 -4.26 -7.36 4.05
CA GLU A 156 -3.41 -8.39 3.44
C GLU A 156 -4.19 -9.45 2.64
N LYS A 157 -5.52 -9.35 2.61
CA LYS A 157 -6.37 -10.39 2.01
C LYS A 157 -6.07 -10.64 0.54
N LEU A 158 -5.82 -9.59 -0.24
CA LEU A 158 -5.48 -9.70 -1.66
C LEU A 158 -4.07 -10.28 -1.83
N ALA A 159 -3.06 -9.74 -1.14
CA ALA A 159 -1.69 -10.24 -1.15
C ALA A 159 -1.62 -11.71 -0.72
N SER A 160 -2.34 -12.09 0.32
CA SER A 160 -2.42 -13.48 0.80
C SER A 160 -3.01 -14.43 -0.23
N LYS A 161 -4.10 -14.02 -0.91
CA LYS A 161 -4.69 -14.82 -2.01
C LYS A 161 -3.72 -14.99 -3.17
N MET A 162 -3.02 -13.93 -3.57
CA MET A 162 -2.03 -13.98 -4.65
C MET A 162 -0.84 -14.85 -4.29
N THR A 163 -0.26 -14.67 -3.09
CA THR A 163 0.86 -15.48 -2.58
C THR A 163 0.47 -16.97 -2.49
N LYS A 164 -0.73 -17.28 -2.01
CA LYS A 164 -1.23 -18.67 -1.99
C LYS A 164 -1.39 -19.23 -3.40
N ALA A 165 -1.91 -18.46 -4.35
CA ALA A 165 -2.04 -18.90 -5.74
C ALA A 165 -0.67 -19.15 -6.39
N PHE A 166 0.33 -18.33 -6.07
CA PHE A 166 1.70 -18.50 -6.51
C PHE A 166 2.28 -19.82 -5.97
N ARG A 167 2.24 -20.03 -4.67
CA ARG A 167 2.76 -21.26 -4.01
C ARG A 167 2.06 -22.54 -4.48
N ASN A 168 0.81 -22.46 -4.92
CA ASN A 168 0.04 -23.60 -5.43
C ASN A 168 0.15 -23.78 -6.97
N GLY A 169 1.00 -23.05 -7.67
CA GLY A 169 1.15 -23.12 -9.11
C GLY A 169 -0.05 -22.65 -9.95
N THR A 170 -1.05 -22.00 -9.32
CA THR A 170 -2.27 -21.52 -10.01
C THR A 170 -2.23 -20.03 -10.37
N PHE A 171 -1.11 -19.36 -10.05
CA PHE A 171 -0.99 -17.89 -10.14
C PHE A 171 -1.15 -17.38 -11.57
N ALA A 172 -0.41 -17.92 -12.52
CA ALA A 172 -0.42 -17.45 -13.91
C ALA A 172 -1.83 -17.51 -14.55
N LYS A 173 -2.62 -18.55 -14.21
CA LYS A 173 -4.01 -18.68 -14.68
C LYS A 173 -4.94 -17.63 -14.05
N LYS A 174 -4.72 -17.28 -12.78
CA LYS A 174 -5.61 -16.36 -12.04
C LYS A 174 -5.24 -14.90 -12.21
N TYR A 175 -3.95 -14.61 -12.40
CA TYR A 175 -3.38 -13.27 -12.42
C TYR A 175 -2.40 -13.11 -13.60
N PRO A 176 -2.84 -13.26 -14.85
CA PRO A 176 -1.96 -13.33 -16.01
C PRO A 176 -1.13 -12.06 -16.25
N ASN A 177 -1.61 -10.92 -15.76
CA ASN A 177 -0.98 -9.60 -15.96
C ASN A 177 -0.17 -9.12 -14.74
N VAL A 178 0.00 -9.97 -13.72
CA VAL A 178 0.76 -9.61 -12.52
C VAL A 178 2.15 -10.21 -12.59
N LYS A 179 3.17 -9.35 -12.50
CA LYS A 179 4.56 -9.76 -12.39
C LYS A 179 4.82 -10.33 -11.00
N VAL A 180 5.64 -11.37 -10.89
CA VAL A 180 6.10 -11.88 -9.60
C VAL A 180 7.59 -11.61 -9.44
N VAL A 181 7.96 -11.12 -8.29
CA VAL A 181 9.35 -10.97 -7.86
C VAL A 181 9.53 -11.73 -6.56
N TYR A 182 10.49 -12.63 -6.56
CA TYR A 182 10.83 -13.41 -5.40
C TYR A 182 11.99 -12.76 -4.65
N ASN A 183 11.79 -12.53 -3.35
CA ASN A 183 12.77 -11.98 -2.45
C ASN A 183 13.30 -13.11 -1.57
N ARG A 184 14.59 -13.41 -1.69
CA ARG A 184 15.27 -14.43 -0.91
C ARG A 184 16.47 -13.82 -0.20
N GLU A 185 16.57 -14.07 1.08
CA GLU A 185 17.76 -13.74 1.86
C GLU A 185 18.68 -14.98 1.91
N ILE A 186 19.91 -14.79 1.46
CA ILE A 186 20.96 -15.82 1.52
C ILE A 186 22.19 -15.15 2.18
N GLU A 187 22.65 -15.70 3.29
CA GLU A 187 23.82 -15.19 4.03
C GLU A 187 23.78 -13.69 4.33
N GLY A 188 22.60 -13.18 4.75
CA GLY A 188 22.40 -11.77 5.05
C GLY A 188 22.31 -10.84 3.84
N LYS A 189 22.33 -11.38 2.61
CA LYS A 189 22.14 -10.62 1.38
C LYS A 189 20.77 -10.89 0.77
N ILE A 190 20.13 -9.83 0.30
CA ILE A 190 18.81 -9.91 -0.34
C ILE A 190 18.99 -10.06 -1.85
N TYR A 191 18.46 -11.13 -2.39
CA TYR A 191 18.43 -11.41 -3.82
C TYR A 191 17.01 -11.26 -4.35
N TRP A 192 16.89 -10.55 -5.49
CA TRP A 192 15.63 -10.32 -6.19
C TRP A 192 15.64 -11.11 -7.49
N SER A 193 14.71 -12.03 -7.66
CA SER A 193 14.56 -12.82 -8.89
C SER A 193 13.24 -12.48 -9.55
N ASP A 194 13.28 -12.08 -10.82
CA ASP A 194 12.10 -11.85 -11.65
C ASP A 194 11.58 -13.19 -12.16
N TYR A 195 10.41 -13.60 -11.70
CA TYR A 195 9.73 -14.78 -12.22
C TYR A 195 8.68 -14.35 -13.26
N ARG A 196 9.09 -14.41 -14.53
CA ARG A 196 8.16 -14.32 -15.66
C ARG A 196 7.78 -15.74 -16.05
N PHE A 197 6.63 -16.23 -15.54
CA PHE A 197 6.00 -17.46 -16.03
C PHE A 197 6.85 -18.74 -15.93
N TYR A 198 6.91 -19.33 -14.75
CA TYR A 198 7.29 -20.73 -14.62
C TYR A 198 6.03 -21.59 -14.45
N PRO A 199 5.93 -22.74 -15.16
CA PRO A 199 4.72 -23.56 -15.19
C PRO A 199 4.45 -24.32 -13.88
N SER A 200 5.48 -24.53 -13.02
CA SER A 200 5.32 -25.19 -11.72
C SER A 200 6.21 -24.63 -10.63
N VAL A 201 5.77 -24.76 -9.37
CA VAL A 201 6.56 -24.33 -8.20
C VAL A 201 7.82 -25.18 -8.04
N GLY A 202 7.81 -26.43 -8.46
CA GLY A 202 8.98 -27.33 -8.42
C GLY A 202 10.13 -26.87 -9.33
N GLU A 203 9.81 -26.18 -10.44
CA GLU A 203 10.81 -25.60 -11.33
C GLU A 203 11.37 -24.27 -10.83
N LEU A 204 10.66 -23.61 -9.88
CA LEU A 204 11.10 -22.36 -9.26
C LEU A 204 12.18 -22.57 -8.20
N PHE A 205 12.29 -23.77 -7.68
CA PHE A 205 13.26 -24.16 -6.66
C PHE A 205 14.05 -25.38 -7.19
N PRO A 206 15.05 -25.18 -8.06
CA PRO A 206 15.96 -26.28 -8.36
C PRO A 206 16.54 -26.77 -7.04
N GLU A 207 16.48 -28.10 -6.83
CA GLU A 207 17.05 -28.73 -5.64
C GLU A 207 18.46 -28.19 -5.41
N GLU A 208 18.77 -27.75 -4.20
CA GLU A 208 20.10 -27.35 -3.79
C GLU A 208 21.01 -28.59 -3.99
N GLY A 209 21.90 -28.53 -4.96
CA GLY A 209 22.91 -29.56 -5.07
C GLY A 209 23.29 -30.10 -6.45
N LYS A 210 23.08 -29.34 -7.53
CA LYS A 210 23.72 -29.70 -8.82
C LYS A 210 24.26 -28.46 -9.51
N VAL A 211 25.42 -28.02 -9.07
CA VAL A 211 26.44 -27.36 -9.87
C VAL A 211 27.77 -28.02 -9.53
#